data_bd06add779d37cf7d4ecf2b66036b808
#
_entry.id   bd06add779d37cf7d4ecf2b66036b808
#
_cell.length_a   1.000
_cell.length_b   1.000
_cell.length_c   1.000
_cell.angle_alpha   90.00
_cell.angle_beta   90.00
_cell.angle_gamma   90.00
#
_symmetry.space_group_name_H-M   'P 1'
#
loop_
_entity.id
_entity.type
_entity.pdbx_description
1 polymer ?
#
loop_
_entity_poly.entity_id
_entity_poly.type
_entity_poly.pdbx_seq_one_letter_code
_entity_poly.pdbx_strand_id
1 'polypeptide(L)'
;MDTSLTLSMTKWGVSMTKQNGYLAHGSVRQSEYERTKMKIKFNNTECETNAITSVEFLSSKSSDENDVWIINGFCTREAVPLSEGDELFCIARGIMPPREALEAMMSSRHTPKVHNKLKKSVVAVCGLGGLGSNIAIMLARIGVGRLILIDFDVVEPSNLNRQSYFVEDLGKLKTKALSEQIAKINPFISTQTHALKITHENIPTLFKGCDIVCEAFDSALAKAMLAQNFHKHFPQTTLICASGLAGYGNSNEIKTRKIAEHFYMCGDLVSGAKVGNGLMAPRVNICAAHQANLVLELLVQMK
;
A
#
# COMPACT_ATOMS: atom_id res chain seq x y z
N MET A 1 19.51 -38.55 -2.07
CA MET A 1 20.25 -37.50 -2.80
C MET A 1 19.77 -36.17 -2.26
N ASP A 2 20.57 -35.68 -1.33
CA ASP A 2 20.30 -34.43 -0.59
C ASP A 2 20.85 -33.25 -1.40
N THR A 3 20.02 -32.29 -1.76
CA THR A 3 20.48 -31.00 -2.30
C THR A 3 20.00 -29.87 -1.43
N SER A 4 20.83 -29.52 -0.44
CA SER A 4 20.70 -28.31 0.36
C SER A 4 21.02 -27.09 -0.52
N LEU A 5 20.03 -26.21 -0.70
CA LEU A 5 20.22 -24.88 -1.28
C LEU A 5 20.84 -23.95 -0.23
N THR A 6 22.13 -23.68 -0.37
CA THR A 6 22.86 -22.68 0.42
C THR A 6 22.71 -21.31 -0.25
N LEU A 7 22.01 -20.37 0.41
CA LEU A 7 22.06 -18.95 0.03
C LEU A 7 23.43 -18.38 0.40
N SER A 8 24.20 -17.95 -0.60
CA SER A 8 25.43 -17.20 -0.38
C SER A 8 25.15 -15.72 -0.16
N MET A 9 25.40 -15.24 1.05
CA MET A 9 25.52 -13.79 1.33
C MET A 9 26.90 -13.32 0.89
N THR A 10 26.95 -12.37 -0.04
CA THR A 10 28.18 -11.68 -0.40
C THR A 10 28.61 -10.73 0.72
N LYS A 11 29.76 -11.02 1.33
CA LYS A 11 30.46 -10.17 2.31
C LYS A 11 31.07 -8.96 1.62
N TRP A 12 30.77 -7.79 2.12
CA TRP A 12 31.60 -6.60 1.87
C TRP A 12 32.82 -6.67 2.79
N GLY A 13 34.00 -6.84 2.20
CA GLY A 13 35.25 -6.88 2.91
C GLY A 13 35.74 -5.47 3.23
N VAL A 14 35.92 -5.16 4.52
CA VAL A 14 36.73 -4.04 4.99
C VAL A 14 38.07 -4.60 5.40
N SER A 15 39.12 -4.21 4.67
CA SER A 15 40.53 -4.55 4.98
C SER A 15 41.02 -3.64 6.12
N MET A 16 41.34 -4.23 7.25
CA MET A 16 42.12 -3.56 8.31
C MET A 16 43.61 -3.88 8.16
N THR A 17 44.41 -2.92 7.79
CA THR A 17 45.85 -2.97 7.94
C THR A 17 46.24 -2.58 9.37
N LYS A 18 46.89 -3.51 10.09
CA LYS A 18 47.55 -3.23 11.37
C LYS A 18 48.86 -2.46 11.09
N GLN A 19 49.04 -1.30 11.69
CA GLN A 19 50.34 -0.74 11.95
C GLN A 19 50.53 -0.56 13.45
N ASN A 20 51.61 -1.18 13.98
CA ASN A 20 52.12 -1.00 15.32
C ASN A 20 52.93 0.30 15.38
N GLY A 21 52.82 1.04 16.48
CA GLY A 21 53.71 2.15 16.73
C GLY A 21 53.43 2.96 18.01
N TYR A 22 54.10 2.62 19.08
CA TYR A 22 54.58 3.40 20.22
C TYR A 22 53.69 4.39 21.00
N LEU A 23 53.68 4.15 22.31
CA LEU A 23 53.17 4.94 23.42
C LEU A 23 53.81 6.36 23.48
N ALA A 24 52.96 7.37 23.56
CA ALA A 24 53.30 8.65 24.18
C ALA A 24 52.15 9.03 25.13
N HIS A 25 52.49 9.18 26.42
CA HIS A 25 51.61 9.77 27.42
C HIS A 25 51.39 11.26 27.08
N GLY A 26 50.28 11.55 26.44
CA GLY A 26 49.77 12.89 26.29
C GLY A 26 48.34 12.91 26.86
N SER A 27 48.12 13.77 27.87
CA SER A 27 46.81 14.08 28.37
C SER A 27 45.93 14.56 27.20
N VAL A 28 45.11 13.66 26.67
CA VAL A 28 44.10 14.02 25.69
C VAL A 28 43.06 14.87 26.42
N ARG A 29 43.13 16.18 26.27
CA ARG A 29 41.94 17.04 26.50
C ARG A 29 40.85 16.47 25.62
N GLN A 30 39.80 15.92 26.23
CA GLN A 30 38.53 15.68 25.56
C GLN A 30 38.05 17.03 25.03
N SER A 31 38.42 17.35 23.79
CA SER A 31 37.66 18.36 23.05
C SER A 31 36.23 17.80 22.95
N GLU A 32 35.32 18.40 23.67
CA GLU A 32 33.89 18.30 23.38
C GLU A 32 33.76 18.76 21.92
N TYR A 33 33.76 17.80 20.99
CA TYR A 33 33.24 18.07 19.67
C TYR A 33 31.77 18.44 19.90
N GLU A 34 31.44 19.71 19.71
CA GLU A 34 30.05 20.12 19.57
C GLU A 34 29.41 19.26 18.47
N ARG A 35 28.72 18.21 18.88
CA ARG A 35 28.06 17.30 17.95
C ARG A 35 27.05 18.14 17.20
N THR A 36 27.17 18.27 15.90
CA THR A 36 26.26 19.01 15.05
C THR A 36 24.86 18.36 15.20
N LYS A 37 23.90 19.13 15.66
CA LYS A 37 22.52 18.68 15.77
C LYS A 37 21.98 18.37 14.36
N MET A 38 21.31 17.27 14.22
CA MET A 38 20.59 16.89 13.01
C MET A 38 19.09 16.92 13.27
N LYS A 39 18.30 17.25 12.25
CA LYS A 39 16.84 17.20 12.28
C LYS A 39 16.35 15.85 11.78
N ILE A 40 15.53 15.20 12.60
CA ILE A 40 14.89 13.92 12.30
C ILE A 40 13.40 14.04 12.57
N LYS A 41 12.61 13.05 12.14
CA LYS A 41 11.21 12.92 12.55
C LYS A 41 11.05 11.78 13.53
N PHE A 42 10.53 12.08 14.71
CA PHE A 42 10.17 11.08 15.70
C PHE A 42 8.64 11.04 15.89
N ASN A 43 8.03 9.87 15.63
CA ASN A 43 6.56 9.70 15.65
C ASN A 43 5.85 10.82 14.84
N ASN A 44 6.39 11.13 13.66
CA ASN A 44 5.94 12.18 12.73
C ASN A 44 6.12 13.64 13.21
N THR A 45 6.82 13.86 14.31
CA THR A 45 7.15 15.20 14.81
C THR A 45 8.62 15.50 14.54
N GLU A 46 8.90 16.67 13.96
CA GLU A 46 10.29 17.12 13.77
C GLU A 46 10.95 17.39 15.12
N CYS A 47 12.17 16.88 15.29
CA CYS A 47 13.00 17.14 16.46
C CYS A 47 14.48 17.19 16.09
N GLU A 48 15.27 17.85 16.92
CA GLU A 48 16.72 17.87 16.80
C GLU A 48 17.36 16.84 17.73
N THR A 49 18.42 16.18 17.26
CA THR A 49 19.17 15.20 18.05
C THR A 49 20.66 15.28 17.78
N ASN A 50 21.46 14.92 18.81
CA ASN A 50 22.89 14.71 18.72
C ASN A 50 23.22 13.20 18.66
N ALA A 51 22.20 12.33 18.74
CA ALA A 51 22.39 10.89 18.69
C ALA A 51 22.97 10.48 17.34
N ILE A 52 23.97 9.61 17.36
CA ILE A 52 24.66 9.11 16.15
C ILE A 52 23.94 7.91 15.58
N THR A 53 23.25 7.14 16.45
CA THR A 53 22.55 5.91 16.04
C THR A 53 21.10 5.89 16.50
N SER A 54 20.30 5.07 15.80
CA SER A 54 18.91 4.80 16.16
C SER A 54 18.75 4.26 17.58
N VAL A 55 19.68 3.42 18.04
CA VAL A 55 19.66 2.85 19.39
C VAL A 55 19.89 3.95 20.44
N GLU A 56 20.87 4.81 20.23
CA GLU A 56 21.16 5.93 21.14
C GLU A 56 19.92 6.84 21.30
N PHE A 57 19.26 7.16 20.20
CA PHE A 57 18.05 7.98 20.22
C PHE A 57 16.85 7.27 20.85
N LEU A 58 16.49 6.07 20.33
CA LEU A 58 15.26 5.37 20.72
C LEU A 58 15.33 4.82 22.16
N SER A 59 16.51 4.41 22.64
CA SER A 59 16.66 4.00 24.04
C SER A 59 16.42 5.16 25.04
N SER A 60 16.59 6.39 24.60
CA SER A 60 16.21 7.56 25.39
C SER A 60 14.71 7.81 25.45
N LYS A 61 13.92 7.20 24.53
CA LYS A 61 12.49 7.39 24.40
C LYS A 61 11.68 6.24 24.98
N SER A 62 12.21 5.03 25.02
CA SER A 62 11.60 3.87 25.63
C SER A 62 12.67 2.89 26.13
N SER A 63 12.42 2.36 27.34
CA SER A 63 13.19 1.27 27.95
C SER A 63 12.49 -0.09 27.85
N ASP A 64 11.27 -0.14 27.31
CA ASP A 64 10.53 -1.40 27.16
C ASP A 64 11.07 -2.18 25.95
N GLU A 65 11.56 -3.39 26.21
CA GLU A 65 12.07 -4.30 25.19
C GLU A 65 10.99 -4.80 24.21
N ASN A 66 9.71 -4.71 24.61
CA ASN A 66 8.59 -5.10 23.77
C ASN A 66 8.16 -4.02 22.76
N ASP A 67 8.60 -2.78 22.94
CA ASP A 67 8.27 -1.70 22.01
C ASP A 67 8.83 -1.95 20.63
N VAL A 68 8.06 -1.58 19.61
CA VAL A 68 8.46 -1.74 18.21
C VAL A 68 9.18 -0.49 17.73
N TRP A 69 10.44 -0.64 17.33
CA TRP A 69 11.25 0.42 16.75
C TRP A 69 11.27 0.30 15.23
N ILE A 70 10.97 1.39 14.55
CA ILE A 70 10.95 1.46 13.08
C ILE A 70 11.81 2.65 12.64
N ILE A 71 12.73 2.40 11.73
CA ILE A 71 13.64 3.39 11.15
C ILE A 71 13.43 3.35 9.64
N ASN A 72 13.00 4.47 9.05
CA ASN A 72 12.75 4.59 7.60
C ASN A 72 11.91 3.45 7.01
N GLY A 73 10.88 3.01 7.73
CA GLY A 73 9.98 1.93 7.33
C GLY A 73 10.45 0.52 7.69
N PHE A 74 11.66 0.36 8.22
CA PHE A 74 12.21 -0.94 8.60
C PHE A 74 12.22 -1.15 10.12
N CYS A 75 11.70 -2.31 10.57
CA CYS A 75 11.69 -2.67 11.98
C CYS A 75 13.02 -3.30 12.37
N THR A 76 13.77 -2.65 13.27
CA THR A 76 15.06 -3.16 13.74
C THR A 76 15.39 -2.63 15.13
N ARG A 77 16.18 -3.42 15.88
CA ARG A 77 16.84 -3.03 17.13
C ARG A 77 18.36 -2.86 16.94
N GLU A 78 18.85 -3.03 15.74
CA GLU A 78 20.26 -2.80 15.43
C GLU A 78 20.58 -1.30 15.44
N ALA A 79 21.84 -0.97 15.74
CA ALA A 79 22.32 0.39 15.71
C ALA A 79 22.50 0.86 14.26
N VAL A 80 21.51 1.58 13.75
CA VAL A 80 21.55 2.21 12.43
C VAL A 80 22.10 3.62 12.57
N PRO A 81 23.14 4.04 11.81
CA PRO A 81 23.58 5.42 11.78
C PRO A 81 22.46 6.36 11.36
N LEU A 82 22.29 7.47 12.09
CA LEU A 82 21.27 8.47 11.79
C LEU A 82 21.79 9.53 10.82
N SER A 83 20.89 10.00 9.98
CA SER A 83 21.10 11.04 8.99
C SER A 83 19.99 12.10 9.06
N GLU A 84 20.29 13.29 8.50
CA GLU A 84 19.30 14.38 8.40
C GLU A 84 18.05 13.91 7.63
N GLY A 85 16.90 14.11 8.26
CA GLY A 85 15.60 13.76 7.68
C GLY A 85 15.12 12.32 7.90
N ASP A 86 15.85 11.52 8.67
CA ASP A 86 15.44 10.15 9.03
C ASP A 86 14.10 10.15 9.79
N GLU A 87 13.29 9.15 9.51
CA GLU A 87 11.96 8.93 10.15
C GLU A 87 12.04 7.75 11.12
N LEU A 88 11.87 8.05 12.42
CA LEU A 88 11.90 7.07 13.51
C LEU A 88 10.54 6.97 14.20
N PHE A 89 10.15 5.73 14.51
CA PHE A 89 8.96 5.46 15.30
C PHE A 89 9.29 4.54 16.47
N CYS A 90 8.67 4.83 17.62
CA CYS A 90 8.61 3.94 18.78
C CYS A 90 7.12 3.68 19.08
N ILE A 91 6.69 2.43 18.93
CA ILE A 91 5.30 2.03 19.10
C ILE A 91 5.21 1.14 20.34
N ALA A 92 4.53 1.63 21.38
CA ALA A 92 4.26 0.87 22.58
C ALA A 92 3.36 -0.33 22.25
N ARG A 93 3.86 -1.53 22.49
CA ARG A 93 3.18 -2.75 22.08
C ARG A 93 1.90 -2.97 22.88
N GLY A 94 0.79 -3.21 22.16
CA GLY A 94 -0.52 -3.49 22.79
C GLY A 94 -1.24 -2.26 23.34
N ILE A 95 -0.68 -1.06 23.20
CA ILE A 95 -1.27 0.19 23.65
C ILE A 95 -1.84 0.95 22.44
N MET A 96 -3.11 1.37 22.53
CA MET A 96 -3.72 2.23 21.52
C MET A 96 -3.08 3.62 21.59
N PRO A 97 -2.43 4.10 20.52
CA PRO A 97 -1.84 5.43 20.52
C PRO A 97 -2.92 6.52 20.45
N PRO A 98 -2.59 7.77 20.82
CA PRO A 98 -3.45 8.90 20.56
C PRO A 98 -3.81 9.04 19.07
N ARG A 99 -5.01 9.55 18.76
CA ARG A 99 -5.49 9.67 17.36
C ARG A 99 -4.51 10.42 16.47
N GLU A 100 -3.86 11.45 16.99
CA GLU A 100 -2.91 12.30 16.29
C GLU A 100 -1.63 11.53 15.84
N ALA A 101 -1.25 10.52 16.62
CA ALA A 101 -0.10 9.68 16.32
C ALA A 101 -0.48 8.41 15.52
N LEU A 102 -1.74 7.98 15.58
CA LEU A 102 -2.20 6.72 15.01
C LEU A 102 -1.95 6.64 13.49
N GLU A 103 -2.29 7.69 12.73
CA GLU A 103 -2.10 7.71 11.27
C GLU A 103 -0.62 7.52 10.90
N ALA A 104 0.27 8.23 11.59
CA ALA A 104 1.70 8.14 11.36
C ALA A 104 2.23 6.74 11.71
N MET A 105 1.79 6.18 12.83
CA MET A 105 2.18 4.83 13.24
C MET A 105 1.64 3.74 12.28
N MET A 106 0.43 3.89 11.75
CA MET A 106 -0.12 2.99 10.73
C MET A 106 0.72 3.01 9.45
N SER A 107 1.26 4.16 9.07
CA SER A 107 2.09 4.31 7.87
C SER A 107 3.60 4.13 8.13
N SER A 108 4.02 3.89 9.36
CA SER A 108 5.44 3.82 9.77
C SER A 108 6.25 2.74 9.03
N ARG A 109 5.58 1.69 8.50
CA ARG A 109 6.20 0.63 7.70
C ARG A 109 6.26 0.95 6.20
N HIS A 110 5.71 2.09 5.78
CA HIS A 110 5.84 2.53 4.40
C HIS A 110 7.25 3.06 4.13
N THR A 111 7.69 2.98 2.86
CA THR A 111 8.88 3.69 2.41
C THR A 111 8.69 5.20 2.67
N PRO A 112 9.71 5.91 3.19
CA PRO A 112 9.60 7.35 3.47
C PRO A 112 9.03 8.16 2.30
N LYS A 113 8.20 9.14 2.61
CA LYS A 113 7.51 10.04 1.66
C LYS A 113 6.38 9.41 0.83
N VAL A 114 6.25 8.07 0.79
CA VAL A 114 5.17 7.39 0.04
C VAL A 114 3.80 7.77 0.61
N HIS A 115 3.64 7.73 1.93
CA HIS A 115 2.37 8.04 2.59
C HIS A 115 1.81 9.41 2.20
N ASN A 116 2.65 10.43 2.12
CA ASN A 116 2.22 11.80 1.76
C ASN A 116 1.68 11.91 0.32
N LYS A 117 2.17 11.09 -0.60
CA LYS A 117 1.62 11.01 -1.97
C LYS A 117 0.26 10.31 -1.98
N LEU A 118 0.19 9.15 -1.31
CA LEU A 118 -1.04 8.38 -1.23
C LEU A 118 -2.18 9.15 -0.56
N LYS A 119 -1.89 9.87 0.52
CA LYS A 119 -2.87 10.68 1.26
C LYS A 119 -3.54 11.75 0.41
N LYS A 120 -2.89 12.25 -0.63
CA LYS A 120 -3.42 13.26 -1.55
C LYS A 120 -4.16 12.66 -2.73
N SER A 121 -4.02 11.35 -2.97
CA SER A 121 -4.50 10.70 -4.17
C SER A 121 -5.98 10.32 -4.09
N VAL A 122 -6.61 10.29 -5.26
CA VAL A 122 -8.01 9.94 -5.46
C VAL A 122 -8.13 8.79 -6.44
N VAL A 123 -8.65 7.65 -5.99
CA VAL A 123 -8.81 6.45 -6.81
C VAL A 123 -10.27 6.03 -6.87
N ALA A 124 -10.79 5.81 -8.08
CA ALA A 124 -12.11 5.25 -8.26
C ALA A 124 -12.04 3.72 -8.47
N VAL A 125 -12.98 3.00 -7.86
CA VAL A 125 -13.15 1.55 -8.04
C VAL A 125 -14.56 1.29 -8.58
N CYS A 126 -14.62 0.77 -9.81
CA CYS A 126 -15.83 0.57 -10.58
C CYS A 126 -16.26 -0.90 -10.55
N GLY A 127 -17.34 -1.20 -9.85
CA GLY A 127 -17.73 -2.55 -9.48
C GLY A 127 -17.03 -2.98 -8.18
N LEU A 128 -17.83 -3.39 -7.18
CA LEU A 128 -17.35 -3.77 -5.85
C LEU A 128 -17.58 -5.27 -5.59
N GLY A 129 -17.43 -6.06 -6.65
CA GLY A 129 -17.44 -7.52 -6.60
C GLY A 129 -16.13 -8.12 -6.07
N GLY A 130 -15.77 -9.30 -6.57
CA GLY A 130 -14.56 -10.03 -6.14
C GLY A 130 -13.27 -9.24 -6.33
N LEU A 131 -13.11 -8.53 -7.43
CA LEU A 131 -11.96 -7.66 -7.66
C LEU A 131 -12.05 -6.37 -6.84
N GLY A 132 -13.10 -5.58 -7.08
CA GLY A 132 -13.16 -4.21 -6.58
C GLY A 132 -13.24 -4.10 -5.07
N SER A 133 -13.94 -5.01 -4.37
CA SER A 133 -13.96 -5.01 -2.91
C SER A 133 -12.57 -5.26 -2.33
N ASN A 134 -11.82 -6.20 -2.88
CA ASN A 134 -10.46 -6.49 -2.45
C ASN A 134 -9.47 -5.38 -2.81
N ILE A 135 -9.58 -4.77 -4.00
CA ILE A 135 -8.79 -3.60 -4.39
C ILE A 135 -9.01 -2.46 -3.40
N ALA A 136 -10.26 -2.11 -3.12
CA ALA A 136 -10.60 -1.00 -2.23
C ALA A 136 -10.05 -1.21 -0.81
N ILE A 137 -10.13 -2.43 -0.26
CA ILE A 137 -9.54 -2.77 1.04
C ILE A 137 -8.01 -2.62 1.02
N MET A 138 -7.32 -3.10 -0.03
CA MET A 138 -5.87 -2.94 -0.15
C MET A 138 -5.45 -1.48 -0.25
N LEU A 139 -6.16 -0.67 -1.05
CA LEU A 139 -5.90 0.77 -1.19
C LEU A 139 -6.18 1.54 0.12
N ALA A 140 -7.21 1.14 0.87
CA ALA A 140 -7.48 1.70 2.19
C ALA A 140 -6.35 1.42 3.18
N ARG A 141 -5.82 0.20 3.19
CA ARG A 141 -4.70 -0.20 4.08
C ARG A 141 -3.42 0.57 3.82
N ILE A 142 -3.12 0.89 2.56
CA ILE A 142 -1.94 1.69 2.20
C ILE A 142 -2.17 3.20 2.33
N GLY A 143 -3.41 3.64 2.65
CA GLY A 143 -3.70 5.05 2.95
C GLY A 143 -3.93 5.94 1.73
N VAL A 144 -4.53 5.43 0.64
CA VAL A 144 -5.04 6.28 -0.45
C VAL A 144 -6.10 7.22 0.11
N GLY A 145 -5.87 8.54 0.01
CA GLY A 145 -6.63 9.55 0.77
C GLY A 145 -8.12 9.60 0.48
N ARG A 146 -8.53 9.34 -0.77
CA ARG A 146 -9.94 9.25 -1.14
C ARG A 146 -10.21 8.11 -2.11
N LEU A 147 -11.20 7.28 -1.77
CA LEU A 147 -11.72 6.22 -2.62
C LEU A 147 -13.13 6.55 -3.10
N ILE A 148 -13.36 6.50 -4.40
CA ILE A 148 -14.68 6.63 -5.01
C ILE A 148 -15.16 5.22 -5.31
N LEU A 149 -16.22 4.79 -4.60
CA LEU A 149 -16.75 3.43 -4.64
C LEU A 149 -18.05 3.41 -5.44
N ILE A 150 -18.07 2.69 -6.56
CA ILE A 150 -19.21 2.71 -7.51
C ILE A 150 -19.69 1.30 -7.74
N ASP A 151 -20.93 1.02 -7.31
CA ASP A 151 -21.64 -0.25 -7.54
C ASP A 151 -23.12 -0.03 -7.25
N PHE A 152 -24.01 -0.75 -7.93
CA PHE A 152 -25.46 -0.66 -7.72
C PHE A 152 -26.06 -1.86 -6.98
N ASP A 153 -25.27 -2.92 -6.76
CA ASP A 153 -25.72 -4.17 -6.17
C ASP A 153 -25.79 -4.12 -4.63
N VAL A 154 -26.50 -5.12 -4.09
CA VAL A 154 -26.47 -5.49 -2.67
C VAL A 154 -25.55 -6.68 -2.44
N VAL A 155 -25.14 -6.88 -1.19
CA VAL A 155 -24.36 -8.05 -0.78
C VAL A 155 -25.27 -9.28 -0.70
N GLU A 156 -24.90 -10.36 -1.38
CA GLU A 156 -25.63 -11.63 -1.44
C GLU A 156 -24.77 -12.78 -0.87
N PRO A 157 -25.39 -13.90 -0.41
CA PRO A 157 -24.66 -15.04 0.13
C PRO A 157 -23.58 -15.60 -0.82
N SER A 158 -23.89 -15.65 -2.14
CA SER A 158 -22.98 -16.11 -3.18
C SER A 158 -21.74 -15.23 -3.37
N ASN A 159 -21.74 -14.04 -2.81
CA ASN A 159 -20.62 -13.09 -2.88
C ASN A 159 -19.53 -13.41 -1.86
N LEU A 160 -19.92 -13.96 -0.69
CA LEU A 160 -19.02 -14.13 0.47
C LEU A 160 -17.86 -15.09 0.20
N ASN A 161 -17.94 -15.91 -0.84
CA ASN A 161 -16.86 -16.83 -1.19
C ASN A 161 -15.60 -16.15 -1.79
N ARG A 162 -15.71 -14.85 -2.22
CA ARG A 162 -14.59 -14.16 -2.88
C ARG A 162 -14.59 -12.64 -2.75
N GLN A 163 -15.64 -12.03 -2.22
CA GLN A 163 -15.77 -10.59 -2.00
C GLN A 163 -15.48 -10.26 -0.54
N SER A 164 -14.96 -9.07 -0.26
CA SER A 164 -14.54 -8.65 1.09
C SER A 164 -15.74 -8.17 1.93
N TYR A 165 -16.80 -8.98 2.01
CA TYR A 165 -17.95 -8.71 2.85
C TYR A 165 -18.08 -9.76 3.95
N PHE A 166 -18.81 -9.41 5.02
CA PHE A 166 -19.11 -10.29 6.13
C PHE A 166 -20.58 -10.76 6.05
N VAL A 167 -20.91 -11.80 6.80
CA VAL A 167 -22.29 -12.32 6.90
C VAL A 167 -23.26 -11.21 7.34
N GLU A 168 -22.83 -10.32 8.24
CA GLU A 168 -23.60 -9.16 8.73
C GLU A 168 -23.86 -8.08 7.68
N ASP A 169 -23.21 -8.15 6.52
CA ASP A 169 -23.41 -7.21 5.42
C ASP A 169 -24.48 -7.65 4.43
N LEU A 170 -25.02 -8.87 4.57
CA LEU A 170 -26.06 -9.40 3.68
C LEU A 170 -27.23 -8.44 3.56
N GLY A 171 -27.64 -8.15 2.32
CA GLY A 171 -28.73 -7.23 2.00
C GLY A 171 -28.38 -5.74 2.01
N LYS A 172 -27.20 -5.34 2.51
CA LYS A 172 -26.73 -3.95 2.40
C LYS A 172 -26.26 -3.65 0.98
N LEU A 173 -26.37 -2.38 0.55
CA LEU A 173 -25.66 -1.92 -0.65
C LEU A 173 -24.16 -2.18 -0.52
N LYS A 174 -23.52 -2.73 -1.54
CA LYS A 174 -22.07 -3.00 -1.56
C LYS A 174 -21.24 -1.75 -1.26
N THR A 175 -21.64 -0.61 -1.83
CA THR A 175 -21.00 0.69 -1.57
C THR A 175 -21.04 1.08 -0.10
N LYS A 176 -22.18 0.88 0.57
CA LYS A 176 -22.35 1.19 2.00
C LYS A 176 -21.55 0.23 2.87
N ALA A 177 -21.69 -1.08 2.67
CA ALA A 177 -20.99 -2.09 3.45
C ALA A 177 -19.47 -1.90 3.38
N LEU A 178 -18.93 -1.68 2.16
CA LEU A 178 -17.50 -1.49 1.96
C LEU A 178 -16.99 -0.17 2.57
N SER A 179 -17.76 0.91 2.47
CA SER A 179 -17.43 2.19 3.10
C SER A 179 -17.35 2.07 4.63
N GLU A 180 -18.29 1.35 5.26
CA GLU A 180 -18.29 1.09 6.70
C GLU A 180 -17.07 0.27 7.13
N GLN A 181 -16.67 -0.73 6.34
CA GLN A 181 -15.47 -1.53 6.59
C GLN A 181 -14.19 -0.69 6.45
N ILE A 182 -14.09 0.12 5.40
CA ILE A 182 -12.94 1.00 5.15
C ILE A 182 -12.75 1.97 6.31
N ALA A 183 -13.81 2.55 6.85
CA ALA A 183 -13.74 3.43 8.01
C ALA A 183 -13.17 2.74 9.27
N LYS A 184 -13.43 1.43 9.44
CA LYS A 184 -12.84 0.61 10.52
C LYS A 184 -11.39 0.23 10.25
N ILE A 185 -10.98 0.09 8.97
CA ILE A 185 -9.61 -0.26 8.57
C ILE A 185 -8.69 0.94 8.67
N ASN A 186 -9.12 2.07 8.13
CA ASN A 186 -8.36 3.30 8.11
C ASN A 186 -9.28 4.53 8.25
N PRO A 187 -9.40 5.08 9.48
CA PRO A 187 -10.30 6.19 9.75
C PRO A 187 -9.80 7.55 9.23
N PHE A 188 -8.66 7.59 8.57
CA PHE A 188 -8.02 8.84 8.09
C PHE A 188 -8.25 9.07 6.59
N ILE A 189 -8.80 8.10 5.87
CA ILE A 189 -9.17 8.25 4.46
C ILE A 189 -10.66 8.54 4.32
N SER A 190 -11.04 9.10 3.19
CA SER A 190 -12.45 9.37 2.86
C SER A 190 -12.96 8.43 1.78
N THR A 191 -14.24 8.07 1.88
CA THR A 191 -14.96 7.33 0.84
C THR A 191 -16.09 8.19 0.29
N GLN A 192 -16.23 8.18 -1.04
CA GLN A 192 -17.37 8.72 -1.76
C GLN A 192 -18.09 7.55 -2.43
N THR A 193 -19.39 7.38 -2.16
CA THR A 193 -20.14 6.22 -2.64
C THR A 193 -21.16 6.62 -3.69
N HIS A 194 -21.28 5.83 -4.75
CA HIS A 194 -22.26 5.99 -5.81
C HIS A 194 -22.98 4.66 -6.04
N ALA A 195 -24.22 4.55 -5.56
CA ALA A 195 -25.08 3.38 -5.76
C ALA A 195 -25.81 3.49 -7.10
N LEU A 196 -25.06 3.35 -8.21
CA LEU A 196 -25.59 3.50 -9.57
C LEU A 196 -24.79 2.67 -10.58
N LYS A 197 -25.40 2.41 -11.73
CA LYS A 197 -24.76 1.80 -12.89
C LYS A 197 -23.97 2.84 -13.67
N ILE A 198 -22.72 2.51 -14.03
CA ILE A 198 -21.90 3.38 -14.89
C ILE A 198 -22.39 3.26 -16.33
N THR A 199 -22.60 4.41 -16.96
CA THR A 199 -23.03 4.55 -18.36
C THR A 199 -22.15 5.60 -19.05
N HIS A 200 -22.23 5.68 -20.37
CA HIS A 200 -21.44 6.66 -21.10
C HIS A 200 -21.80 8.12 -20.75
N GLU A 201 -23.06 8.38 -20.32
CA GLU A 201 -23.51 9.73 -19.94
C GLU A 201 -22.95 10.18 -18.60
N ASN A 202 -22.72 9.27 -17.63
CA ASN A 202 -22.27 9.66 -16.30
C ASN A 202 -20.75 9.58 -16.10
N ILE A 203 -20.00 8.97 -17.03
CA ILE A 203 -18.54 8.93 -16.99
C ILE A 203 -17.91 10.32 -16.76
N PRO A 204 -18.29 11.39 -17.48
CA PRO A 204 -17.64 12.70 -17.33
C PRO A 204 -17.74 13.32 -15.94
N THR A 205 -18.79 12.98 -15.21
CA THR A 205 -19.02 13.51 -13.85
C THR A 205 -18.44 12.63 -12.75
N LEU A 206 -18.53 11.29 -12.92
CA LEU A 206 -18.10 10.34 -11.90
C LEU A 206 -16.59 10.35 -11.64
N PHE A 207 -15.78 10.57 -12.68
CA PHE A 207 -14.32 10.42 -12.60
C PHE A 207 -13.55 11.75 -12.57
N LYS A 208 -14.26 12.86 -12.44
CA LYS A 208 -13.62 14.17 -12.35
C LYS A 208 -12.72 14.28 -11.12
N GLY A 209 -11.43 14.53 -11.37
CA GLY A 209 -10.43 14.64 -10.30
C GLY A 209 -9.93 13.31 -9.73
N CYS A 210 -10.18 12.19 -10.43
CA CYS A 210 -9.50 10.94 -10.14
C CYS A 210 -8.10 10.92 -10.74
N ASP A 211 -7.14 10.41 -9.98
CA ASP A 211 -5.79 10.13 -10.48
C ASP A 211 -5.76 8.80 -11.26
N ILE A 212 -6.46 7.79 -10.74
CA ILE A 212 -6.53 6.44 -11.32
C ILE A 212 -7.96 5.89 -11.18
N VAL A 213 -8.39 5.12 -12.18
CA VAL A 213 -9.67 4.38 -12.17
C VAL A 213 -9.38 2.89 -12.33
N CYS A 214 -9.89 2.08 -11.41
CA CYS A 214 -9.86 0.61 -11.47
C CYS A 214 -11.20 0.08 -11.97
N GLU A 215 -11.21 -0.59 -13.10
CA GLU A 215 -12.36 -1.31 -13.62
C GLU A 215 -12.36 -2.72 -13.03
N ALA A 216 -13.47 -3.12 -12.39
CA ALA A 216 -13.65 -4.40 -11.72
C ALA A 216 -15.03 -5.03 -12.01
N PHE A 217 -15.60 -4.78 -13.18
CA PHE A 217 -16.87 -5.36 -13.62
C PHE A 217 -16.74 -6.86 -13.91
N ASP A 218 -17.84 -7.56 -13.86
CA ASP A 218 -17.97 -8.94 -14.32
C ASP A 218 -18.51 -9.03 -15.77
N SER A 219 -19.24 -8.02 -16.23
CA SER A 219 -19.84 -7.95 -17.57
C SER A 219 -18.82 -7.48 -18.61
N ALA A 220 -18.58 -8.30 -19.65
CA ALA A 220 -17.72 -7.93 -20.79
C ALA A 220 -18.23 -6.67 -21.53
N LEU A 221 -19.57 -6.49 -21.62
CA LEU A 221 -20.16 -5.31 -22.24
C LEU A 221 -19.88 -4.05 -21.42
N ALA A 222 -20.01 -4.11 -20.09
CA ALA A 222 -19.70 -2.98 -19.21
C ALA A 222 -18.22 -2.62 -19.25
N LYS A 223 -17.31 -3.62 -19.29
CA LYS A 223 -15.86 -3.41 -19.48
C LYS A 223 -15.56 -2.68 -20.79
N ALA A 224 -16.10 -3.18 -21.89
CA ALA A 224 -15.92 -2.57 -23.22
C ALA A 224 -16.47 -1.14 -23.26
N MET A 225 -17.67 -0.91 -22.72
CA MET A 225 -18.28 0.42 -22.65
C MET A 225 -17.39 1.41 -21.91
N LEU A 226 -16.89 1.05 -20.72
CA LEU A 226 -16.00 1.92 -19.95
C LEU A 226 -14.68 2.16 -20.71
N ALA A 227 -13.99 1.11 -21.17
CA ALA A 227 -12.70 1.21 -21.85
C ALA A 227 -12.78 2.07 -23.12
N GLN A 228 -13.87 1.96 -23.91
CA GLN A 228 -14.05 2.73 -25.15
C GLN A 228 -14.39 4.20 -24.92
N ASN A 229 -15.02 4.54 -23.81
CA ASN A 229 -15.52 5.90 -23.55
C ASN A 229 -14.67 6.69 -22.56
N PHE A 230 -13.92 6.02 -21.69
CA PHE A 230 -13.18 6.67 -20.61
C PHE A 230 -12.17 7.70 -21.12
N HIS A 231 -11.24 7.30 -21.99
CA HIS A 231 -10.17 8.18 -22.46
C HIS A 231 -10.63 9.30 -23.41
N LYS A 232 -11.89 9.26 -23.89
CA LYS A 232 -12.48 10.42 -24.60
C LYS A 232 -12.64 11.64 -23.67
N HIS A 233 -12.89 11.39 -22.38
CA HIS A 233 -13.11 12.43 -21.38
C HIS A 233 -11.90 12.65 -20.48
N PHE A 234 -11.11 11.59 -20.25
CA PHE A 234 -9.97 11.59 -19.33
C PHE A 234 -8.70 11.00 -19.98
N PRO A 235 -8.14 11.67 -21.01
CA PRO A 235 -7.02 11.11 -21.78
C PRO A 235 -5.72 10.96 -20.98
N GLN A 236 -5.56 11.70 -19.88
CA GLN A 236 -4.37 11.67 -19.02
C GLN A 236 -4.58 10.87 -17.72
N THR A 237 -5.79 10.38 -17.45
CA THR A 237 -6.08 9.59 -16.26
C THR A 237 -5.88 8.11 -16.58
N THR A 238 -5.18 7.39 -15.71
CA THR A 238 -4.93 5.98 -15.93
C THR A 238 -6.16 5.12 -15.63
N LEU A 239 -6.53 4.26 -16.59
CA LEU A 239 -7.52 3.21 -16.44
C LEU A 239 -6.83 1.85 -16.31
N ILE A 240 -7.14 1.11 -15.25
CA ILE A 240 -6.65 -0.24 -14.99
C ILE A 240 -7.82 -1.21 -15.05
N CYS A 241 -7.80 -2.12 -16.00
CA CYS A 241 -8.84 -3.12 -16.22
C CYS A 241 -8.37 -4.53 -15.82
N ALA A 242 -9.30 -5.48 -15.76
CA ALA A 242 -8.98 -6.89 -15.55
C ALA A 242 -9.65 -7.81 -16.58
N SER A 243 -8.94 -8.87 -16.98
CA SER A 243 -9.47 -9.91 -17.86
C SER A 243 -8.76 -11.25 -17.62
N GLY A 244 -9.55 -12.33 -17.49
CA GLY A 244 -8.99 -13.68 -17.30
C GLY A 244 -8.47 -13.90 -15.88
N LEU A 245 -9.38 -14.32 -14.96
CA LEU A 245 -9.04 -14.58 -13.56
C LEU A 245 -9.88 -15.71 -12.95
N ALA A 246 -10.70 -16.41 -13.75
CA ALA A 246 -11.53 -17.51 -13.27
C ALA A 246 -10.72 -18.79 -13.03
N GLY A 247 -11.31 -19.68 -12.24
CA GLY A 247 -10.73 -20.98 -11.91
C GLY A 247 -9.63 -20.93 -10.86
N TYR A 248 -8.75 -21.92 -10.91
CA TYR A 248 -7.68 -22.18 -9.95
C TYR A 248 -6.34 -22.52 -10.62
N GLY A 249 -6.16 -22.08 -11.87
CA GLY A 249 -4.93 -22.30 -12.64
C GLY A 249 -3.71 -21.61 -12.04
N ASN A 250 -2.57 -21.75 -12.74
CA ASN A 250 -1.28 -21.22 -12.29
C ASN A 250 -1.37 -19.71 -11.96
N SER A 251 -0.99 -19.35 -10.74
CA SER A 251 -1.01 -17.97 -10.24
C SER A 251 -0.09 -17.04 -11.04
N ASN A 252 1.05 -17.54 -11.54
CA ASN A 252 2.03 -16.76 -12.30
C ASN A 252 1.56 -16.36 -13.72
N GLU A 253 0.43 -16.89 -14.18
CA GLU A 253 -0.19 -16.46 -15.44
C GLU A 253 -0.94 -15.14 -15.30
N ILE A 254 -1.33 -14.75 -14.08
CA ILE A 254 -1.87 -13.41 -13.82
C ILE A 254 -0.73 -12.40 -13.95
N LYS A 255 -0.86 -11.49 -14.91
CA LYS A 255 0.18 -10.51 -15.24
C LYS A 255 -0.44 -9.12 -15.38
N THR A 256 0.34 -8.10 -15.06
CA THR A 256 0.04 -6.71 -15.38
C THR A 256 0.66 -6.38 -16.74
N ARG A 257 -0.13 -5.83 -17.65
CA ARG A 257 0.30 -5.43 -19.00
C ARG A 257 -0.08 -4.00 -19.28
N LYS A 258 0.87 -3.20 -19.75
CA LYS A 258 0.59 -1.90 -20.33
C LYS A 258 0.07 -2.13 -21.76
N ILE A 259 -1.16 -1.72 -22.04
CA ILE A 259 -1.82 -1.89 -23.34
C ILE A 259 -1.61 -0.65 -24.21
N ALA A 260 -1.73 0.52 -23.57
CA ALA A 260 -1.47 1.82 -24.18
C ALA A 260 -1.00 2.81 -23.11
N GLU A 261 -0.72 4.04 -23.50
CA GLU A 261 -0.49 5.09 -22.53
C GLU A 261 -1.74 5.29 -21.66
N HIS A 262 -1.56 5.33 -20.33
CA HIS A 262 -2.65 5.40 -19.35
C HIS A 262 -3.69 4.26 -19.41
N PHE A 263 -3.36 3.12 -20.05
CA PHE A 263 -4.26 1.97 -20.11
C PHE A 263 -3.54 0.65 -19.81
N TYR A 264 -3.99 -0.04 -18.79
CA TYR A 264 -3.40 -1.29 -18.29
C TYR A 264 -4.45 -2.40 -18.17
N MET A 265 -3.98 -3.66 -18.28
CA MET A 265 -4.80 -4.84 -18.13
C MET A 265 -4.11 -5.84 -17.18
N CYS A 266 -4.83 -6.28 -16.14
CA CYS A 266 -4.40 -7.33 -15.22
C CYS A 266 -5.18 -8.62 -15.46
N GLY A 267 -4.49 -9.77 -15.41
CA GLY A 267 -5.10 -11.08 -15.65
C GLY A 267 -4.29 -11.95 -16.61
N ASP A 268 -4.83 -13.13 -16.92
CA ASP A 268 -4.22 -14.05 -17.94
C ASP A 268 -4.81 -13.84 -19.34
N LEU A 269 -5.87 -13.04 -19.46
CA LEU A 269 -6.62 -12.72 -20.69
C LEU A 269 -7.44 -13.88 -21.28
N VAL A 270 -7.41 -15.06 -20.66
CA VAL A 270 -7.95 -16.31 -21.22
C VAL A 270 -9.01 -16.93 -20.31
N SER A 271 -8.77 -16.95 -19.00
CA SER A 271 -9.61 -17.67 -18.04
C SER A 271 -10.91 -16.92 -17.72
N GLY A 272 -11.91 -17.06 -18.57
CA GLY A 272 -13.27 -16.56 -18.32
C GLY A 272 -14.07 -17.48 -17.39
N ALA A 273 -15.00 -16.89 -16.62
CA ALA A 273 -15.94 -17.64 -15.83
C ALA A 273 -16.95 -18.36 -16.74
N LYS A 274 -17.16 -19.65 -16.51
CA LYS A 274 -18.10 -20.50 -17.24
C LYS A 274 -18.51 -21.70 -16.40
N VAL A 275 -19.46 -22.51 -16.88
CA VAL A 275 -19.82 -23.78 -16.22
C VAL A 275 -18.55 -24.64 -16.04
N GLY A 276 -18.30 -25.09 -14.81
CA GLY A 276 -17.11 -25.85 -14.41
C GLY A 276 -15.83 -25.02 -14.20
N ASN A 277 -15.87 -23.70 -14.39
CA ASN A 277 -14.75 -22.79 -14.14
C ASN A 277 -15.25 -21.51 -13.46
N GLY A 278 -15.53 -21.60 -12.16
CA GLY A 278 -16.06 -20.51 -11.37
C GLY A 278 -15.00 -19.51 -10.90
N LEU A 279 -15.45 -18.50 -10.17
CA LEU A 279 -14.56 -17.50 -9.55
C LEU A 279 -14.15 -17.97 -8.16
N MET A 280 -12.85 -18.14 -7.95
CA MET A 280 -12.26 -18.61 -6.70
C MET A 280 -11.47 -17.51 -6.02
N ALA A 281 -11.70 -17.31 -4.71
CA ALA A 281 -11.10 -16.21 -3.94
C ALA A 281 -9.58 -16.06 -4.13
N PRO A 282 -8.73 -17.10 -4.05
CA PRO A 282 -7.28 -16.92 -4.19
C PRO A 282 -6.89 -16.29 -5.52
N ARG A 283 -7.43 -16.79 -6.63
CA ARG A 283 -7.06 -16.28 -7.97
C ARG A 283 -7.64 -14.89 -8.24
N VAL A 284 -8.86 -14.62 -7.75
CA VAL A 284 -9.47 -13.29 -7.77
C VAL A 284 -8.60 -12.30 -6.99
N ASN A 285 -8.13 -12.68 -5.79
CA ASN A 285 -7.29 -11.84 -4.96
C ASN A 285 -5.91 -11.58 -5.58
N ILE A 286 -5.30 -12.55 -6.25
CA ILE A 286 -4.05 -12.33 -7.00
C ILE A 286 -4.25 -11.24 -8.05
N CYS A 287 -5.31 -11.32 -8.85
CA CYS A 287 -5.60 -10.31 -9.87
C CYS A 287 -5.92 -8.94 -9.25
N ALA A 288 -6.68 -8.90 -8.16
CA ALA A 288 -6.96 -7.68 -7.41
C ALA A 288 -5.68 -7.06 -6.84
N ALA A 289 -4.76 -7.89 -6.33
CA ALA A 289 -3.46 -7.44 -5.84
C ALA A 289 -2.58 -6.87 -6.97
N HIS A 290 -2.60 -7.43 -8.16
CA HIS A 290 -1.93 -6.86 -9.33
C HIS A 290 -2.45 -5.45 -9.64
N GLN A 291 -3.78 -5.24 -9.65
CA GLN A 291 -4.35 -3.90 -9.85
C GLN A 291 -3.98 -2.94 -8.73
N ALA A 292 -4.14 -3.34 -7.47
CA ALA A 292 -3.85 -2.49 -6.32
C ALA A 292 -2.35 -2.12 -6.23
N ASN A 293 -1.44 -3.06 -6.54
CA ASN A 293 0.00 -2.78 -6.57
C ASN A 293 0.37 -1.84 -7.72
N LEU A 294 -0.25 -2.00 -8.88
CA LEU A 294 -0.04 -1.06 -10.00
C LEU A 294 -0.53 0.35 -9.64
N VAL A 295 -1.67 0.48 -8.95
CA VAL A 295 -2.12 1.79 -8.42
C VAL A 295 -1.05 2.39 -7.53
N LEU A 296 -0.52 1.64 -6.56
CA LEU A 296 0.54 2.12 -5.68
C LEU A 296 1.77 2.57 -6.47
N GLU A 297 2.26 1.74 -7.38
CA GLU A 297 3.41 2.04 -8.23
C GLU A 297 3.24 3.35 -8.99
N LEU A 298 2.11 3.51 -9.68
CA LEU A 298 1.83 4.70 -10.49
C LEU A 298 1.68 5.96 -9.63
N LEU A 299 0.96 5.90 -8.50
CA LEU A 299 0.80 7.04 -7.59
C LEU A 299 2.13 7.50 -6.99
N VAL A 300 3.04 6.58 -6.69
CA VAL A 300 4.38 6.91 -6.18
C VAL A 300 5.25 7.56 -7.27
N GLN A 301 5.08 7.19 -8.54
CA GLN A 301 5.82 7.75 -9.67
C GLN A 301 5.26 9.10 -10.16
N MET A 302 4.00 9.41 -9.90
CA MET A 302 3.41 10.72 -10.21
C MET A 302 4.18 11.86 -9.55
N LYS A 303 4.46 12.94 -10.32
CA LYS A 303 5.22 14.12 -9.87
C LYS A 303 4.36 15.07 -9.01
#